data_0aea4dce7c647003317045da3e7d3e8c
#
_entry.id   0aea4dce7c647003317045da3e7d3e8c
#
_cell.length_a   1.000
_cell.length_b   1.000
_cell.length_c   1.000
_cell.angle_alpha   90.00
_cell.angle_beta   90.00
_cell.angle_gamma   90.00
#
_symmetry.space_group_name_H-M   'P 1'
#
loop_
_entity.id
_entity.type
_entity.pdbx_description
1 polymer ?
#
loop_
_entity_poly.entity_id
_entity_poly.type
_entity_poly.pdbx_seq_one_letter_code
_entity_poly.pdbx_strand_id
1 'polypeptide(L)'
;MNPFDLIALLKNHTVYIQTHNFPDPDAIASAFGLQQFLACHQITAILCYDGKIDRLSAKKMLETFEITMFPKNNIPHMTEHDYIVLIDSQKNNSNVTDLIGDEVACIDHHPIFFPYKYQYQDIRPVGSCSCIIASYFRDSATPISPKCAAALAYGIKMDTADFTRGTTSLDVEMLSFLFKQADWKLVVGMYSNTMEFDDLQAYGAAIQNIQIFDRTGFAYIPFHCAQALIAIISDFILSLDVVDVAVIYGIQTDGIRFSIRSEQEQIHAGNLAARALYSWGSGGGHPSMAGGMIPSAHLPLLGEDIHASIQESFMRVISQMEKRDVR
;
A
#
# COMPACT_ATOMS: atom_id res chain seq x y z
N MET A 1 -6.39 -18.04 -14.49
CA MET A 1 -6.91 -17.50 -15.77
C MET A 1 -5.86 -17.61 -16.87
N ASN A 2 -6.28 -17.67 -18.14
CA ASN A 2 -5.32 -17.73 -19.26
C ASN A 2 -5.03 -16.28 -19.73
N PRO A 3 -3.80 -15.79 -19.67
CA PRO A 3 -3.47 -14.40 -20.11
C PRO A 3 -3.73 -14.17 -21.61
N PHE A 4 -3.80 -15.23 -22.43
CA PHE A 4 -4.16 -15.10 -23.84
C PHE A 4 -5.62 -14.69 -24.05
N ASP A 5 -6.53 -14.94 -23.11
CA ASP A 5 -7.91 -14.46 -23.18
C ASP A 5 -7.96 -12.94 -23.01
N LEU A 6 -7.10 -12.37 -22.13
CA LEU A 6 -6.92 -10.91 -21.99
C LEU A 6 -6.38 -10.30 -23.29
N ILE A 7 -5.35 -10.91 -23.90
CA ILE A 7 -4.79 -10.45 -25.17
C ILE A 7 -5.86 -10.44 -26.26
N ALA A 8 -6.67 -11.52 -26.36
CA ALA A 8 -7.74 -11.61 -27.35
C ALA A 8 -8.81 -10.51 -27.14
N LEU A 9 -9.16 -10.23 -25.90
CA LEU A 9 -10.11 -9.17 -25.52
C LEU A 9 -9.61 -7.78 -25.92
N LEU A 10 -8.33 -7.47 -25.66
CA LEU A 10 -7.78 -6.12 -25.82
C LEU A 10 -7.28 -5.83 -27.25
N LYS A 11 -7.20 -6.84 -28.10
CA LYS A 11 -6.69 -6.69 -29.46
C LYS A 11 -7.56 -5.72 -30.26
N ASN A 12 -6.92 -4.77 -30.95
CA ASN A 12 -7.54 -3.73 -31.78
C ASN A 12 -8.36 -2.67 -31.00
N HIS A 13 -8.14 -2.55 -29.70
CA HIS A 13 -8.72 -1.48 -28.86
C HIS A 13 -7.64 -0.54 -28.36
N THR A 14 -8.00 0.71 -28.09
CA THR A 14 -7.19 1.61 -27.27
C THR A 14 -7.31 1.15 -25.83
N VAL A 15 -6.18 0.90 -25.19
CA VAL A 15 -6.14 0.29 -23.86
C VAL A 15 -5.53 1.24 -22.85
N TYR A 16 -6.21 1.41 -21.72
CA TYR A 16 -5.68 2.08 -20.54
C TYR A 16 -5.54 1.07 -19.41
N ILE A 17 -4.45 1.17 -18.66
CA ILE A 17 -4.23 0.39 -17.44
C ILE A 17 -4.34 1.37 -16.28
N GLN A 18 -5.37 1.20 -15.47
CA GLN A 18 -5.67 2.07 -14.34
C GLN A 18 -5.37 1.37 -13.03
N THR A 19 -4.56 2.01 -12.18
CA THR A 19 -4.30 1.60 -10.80
C THR A 19 -5.32 2.19 -9.83
N HIS A 20 -5.25 1.80 -8.56
CA HIS A 20 -5.94 2.52 -7.49
C HIS A 20 -5.42 3.97 -7.37
N ASN A 21 -6.20 4.81 -6.70
CA ASN A 21 -5.82 6.18 -6.38
C ASN A 21 -4.59 6.18 -5.45
N PHE A 22 -3.66 7.13 -5.67
CA PHE A 22 -2.39 7.21 -4.92
C PHE A 22 -1.54 5.94 -5.04
N PRO A 23 -1.16 5.52 -6.26
CA PRO A 23 -0.55 4.23 -6.51
C PRO A 23 0.74 4.03 -5.71
N ASP A 24 0.86 2.86 -5.15
CA ASP A 24 2.04 2.39 -4.43
C ASP A 24 2.99 1.59 -5.35
N PRO A 25 4.12 1.08 -4.84
CA PRO A 25 5.06 0.35 -5.66
C PRO A 25 4.51 -0.92 -6.33
N ASP A 26 3.57 -1.64 -5.71
CA ASP A 26 2.98 -2.83 -6.35
C ASP A 26 2.04 -2.45 -7.49
N ALA A 27 1.17 -1.47 -7.28
CA ALA A 27 0.31 -0.93 -8.32
C ALA A 27 1.11 -0.41 -9.53
N ILE A 28 2.21 0.31 -9.29
CA ILE A 28 3.08 0.83 -10.35
C ILE A 28 3.81 -0.31 -11.07
N ALA A 29 4.37 -1.28 -10.34
CA ALA A 29 5.08 -2.42 -10.92
C ALA A 29 4.18 -3.29 -11.76
N SER A 30 3.01 -3.63 -11.23
CA SER A 30 2.04 -4.48 -11.91
C SER A 30 1.48 -3.81 -13.16
N ALA A 31 1.18 -2.49 -13.10
CA ALA A 31 0.74 -1.72 -14.26
C ALA A 31 1.82 -1.68 -15.35
N PHE A 32 3.06 -1.38 -14.98
CA PHE A 32 4.20 -1.39 -15.91
C PHE A 32 4.45 -2.78 -16.49
N GLY A 33 4.45 -3.81 -15.63
CA GLY A 33 4.60 -5.19 -16.05
C GLY A 33 3.55 -5.63 -17.05
N LEU A 34 2.27 -5.31 -16.79
CA LEU A 34 1.18 -5.59 -17.73
C LEU A 34 1.34 -4.83 -19.05
N GLN A 35 1.73 -3.55 -19.00
CA GLN A 35 2.02 -2.75 -20.20
C GLN A 35 3.10 -3.43 -21.06
N GLN A 36 4.21 -3.88 -20.45
CA GLN A 36 5.29 -4.57 -21.16
C GLN A 36 4.84 -5.94 -21.71
N PHE A 37 4.03 -6.68 -20.96
CA PHE A 37 3.43 -7.94 -21.41
C PHE A 37 2.56 -7.73 -22.64
N LEU A 38 1.66 -6.75 -22.61
CA LEU A 38 0.79 -6.41 -23.74
C LEU A 38 1.60 -5.94 -24.96
N ALA A 39 2.66 -5.16 -24.74
CA ALA A 39 3.54 -4.70 -25.82
C ALA A 39 4.23 -5.87 -26.56
N CYS A 40 4.63 -6.94 -25.84
CA CYS A 40 5.14 -8.17 -26.47
C CYS A 40 4.11 -8.82 -27.41
N HIS A 41 2.83 -8.56 -27.19
CA HIS A 41 1.72 -9.05 -28.01
C HIS A 41 1.13 -7.98 -28.94
N GLN A 42 1.90 -6.90 -29.22
CA GLN A 42 1.55 -5.81 -30.15
C GLN A 42 0.32 -5.00 -29.72
N ILE A 43 0.05 -4.93 -28.43
CA ILE A 43 -0.98 -4.07 -27.83
C ILE A 43 -0.29 -2.94 -27.08
N THR A 44 -0.59 -1.69 -27.50
CA THR A 44 -0.10 -0.50 -26.80
C THR A 44 -1.11 -0.11 -25.71
N ALA A 45 -0.62 0.10 -24.50
CA ALA A 45 -1.45 0.52 -23.39
C ALA A 45 -0.88 1.77 -22.71
N ILE A 46 -1.76 2.62 -22.19
CA ILE A 46 -1.44 3.87 -21.48
C ILE A 46 -1.68 3.65 -19.99
N LEU A 47 -0.68 3.95 -19.15
CA LEU A 47 -0.82 3.84 -17.70
C LEU A 47 -1.46 5.11 -17.14
N CYS A 48 -2.47 4.94 -16.28
CA CYS A 48 -3.17 6.06 -15.66
C CYS A 48 -3.57 5.80 -14.21
N TYR A 49 -3.80 6.89 -13.48
CA TYR A 49 -4.17 6.86 -12.05
C TYR A 49 -4.93 8.14 -11.68
N ASP A 50 -5.56 8.16 -10.49
CA ASP A 50 -6.04 9.38 -9.84
C ASP A 50 -5.26 9.66 -8.55
N GLY A 51 -5.39 10.88 -8.01
CA GLY A 51 -4.66 11.33 -6.82
C GLY A 51 -3.24 11.79 -7.14
N LYS A 52 -2.32 11.52 -6.21
CA LYS A 52 -0.91 11.95 -6.29
C LYS A 52 0.04 10.81 -5.97
N ILE A 53 1.20 10.84 -6.61
CA ILE A 53 2.33 9.99 -6.27
C ILE A 53 3.26 10.80 -5.38
N ASP A 54 3.00 10.76 -4.07
CA ASP A 54 3.75 11.55 -3.08
C ASP A 54 4.85 10.74 -2.38
N ARG A 55 4.70 9.42 -2.29
CA ARG A 55 5.69 8.55 -1.64
C ARG A 55 7.02 8.57 -2.41
N LEU A 56 8.12 8.80 -1.70
CA LEU A 56 9.46 8.84 -2.29
C LEU A 56 9.79 7.53 -3.04
N SER A 57 9.44 6.37 -2.48
CA SER A 57 9.63 5.07 -3.13
C SER A 57 8.91 4.96 -4.48
N ALA A 58 7.67 5.45 -4.57
CA ALA A 58 6.90 5.45 -5.81
C ALA A 58 7.48 6.43 -6.85
N LYS A 59 7.84 7.65 -6.43
CA LYS A 59 8.53 8.63 -7.31
C LYS A 59 9.82 8.06 -7.87
N LYS A 60 10.67 7.51 -6.99
CA LYS A 60 11.93 6.87 -7.37
C LYS A 60 11.73 5.70 -8.31
N MET A 61 10.64 4.94 -8.15
CA MET A 61 10.30 3.85 -9.04
C MET A 61 10.00 4.34 -10.45
N LEU A 62 9.21 5.41 -10.60
CA LEU A 62 8.93 6.00 -11.92
C LEU A 62 10.23 6.44 -12.61
N GLU A 63 11.14 7.09 -11.88
CA GLU A 63 12.42 7.55 -12.40
C GLU A 63 13.36 6.39 -12.73
N THR A 64 13.56 5.45 -11.80
CA THR A 64 14.53 4.34 -11.96
C THR A 64 14.15 3.40 -13.10
N PHE A 65 12.85 3.11 -13.21
CA PHE A 65 12.35 2.20 -14.25
C PHE A 65 11.85 2.93 -15.52
N GLU A 66 11.95 4.28 -15.56
CA GLU A 66 11.50 5.12 -16.67
C GLU A 66 10.01 4.87 -17.02
N ILE A 67 9.17 4.80 -15.98
CA ILE A 67 7.74 4.53 -16.13
C ILE A 67 7.01 5.85 -16.31
N THR A 68 6.19 5.94 -17.36
CA THR A 68 5.32 7.10 -17.59
C THR A 68 3.89 6.72 -17.24
N MET A 69 3.31 7.39 -16.24
CA MET A 69 1.90 7.27 -15.84
C MET A 69 1.22 8.63 -15.88
N PHE A 70 -0.01 8.68 -16.34
CA PHE A 70 -0.76 9.91 -16.50
C PHE A 70 -1.79 10.07 -15.37
N PRO A 71 -1.74 11.17 -14.61
CA PRO A 71 -2.82 11.48 -13.66
C PRO A 71 -4.13 11.79 -14.41
N LYS A 72 -5.26 11.52 -13.78
CA LYS A 72 -6.62 11.65 -14.35
C LYS A 72 -6.82 12.89 -15.21
N ASN A 73 -6.34 14.05 -14.76
CA ASN A 73 -6.52 15.31 -15.46
C ASN A 73 -5.66 15.47 -16.73
N ASN A 74 -4.69 14.58 -16.94
CA ASN A 74 -3.72 14.63 -18.05
C ASN A 74 -3.73 13.34 -18.88
N ILE A 75 -4.72 12.48 -18.71
CA ILE A 75 -4.83 11.24 -19.50
C ILE A 75 -5.05 11.64 -20.99
N PRO A 76 -4.20 11.18 -21.92
CA PRO A 76 -4.36 11.55 -23.32
C PRO A 76 -5.55 10.81 -23.96
N HIS A 77 -6.45 11.57 -24.58
CA HIS A 77 -7.47 11.13 -25.54
C HIS A 77 -8.42 10.00 -25.11
N MET A 78 -8.62 9.73 -23.80
CA MET A 78 -9.56 8.70 -23.34
C MET A 78 -10.99 9.05 -23.70
N THR A 79 -11.73 8.10 -24.26
CA THR A 79 -13.14 8.17 -24.63
C THR A 79 -13.96 7.05 -23.95
N GLU A 80 -15.27 7.11 -24.02
CA GLU A 80 -16.18 6.08 -23.49
C GLU A 80 -16.10 4.72 -24.23
N HIS A 81 -15.42 4.68 -25.38
CA HIS A 81 -15.24 3.46 -26.18
C HIS A 81 -13.92 2.77 -25.95
N ASP A 82 -13.02 3.39 -25.16
CA ASP A 82 -11.71 2.85 -24.85
C ASP A 82 -11.78 1.86 -23.69
N TYR A 83 -10.95 0.84 -23.75
CA TYR A 83 -10.93 -0.21 -22.76
C TYR A 83 -10.01 0.12 -21.59
N ILE A 84 -10.51 -0.10 -20.36
CA ILE A 84 -9.74 0.02 -19.13
C ILE A 84 -9.50 -1.37 -18.54
N VAL A 85 -8.25 -1.64 -18.21
CA VAL A 85 -7.86 -2.76 -17.34
C VAL A 85 -7.56 -2.19 -15.96
N LEU A 86 -8.38 -2.53 -14.98
CA LEU A 86 -8.07 -2.22 -13.59
C LEU A 86 -6.99 -3.16 -13.09
N ILE A 87 -5.96 -2.59 -12.47
CA ILE A 87 -4.85 -3.35 -11.91
C ILE A 87 -4.61 -2.94 -10.46
N ASP A 88 -4.41 -3.94 -9.60
CA ASP A 88 -4.24 -3.78 -8.16
C ASP A 88 -5.41 -3.01 -7.52
N SER A 89 -6.59 -3.19 -8.10
CA SER A 89 -7.81 -2.48 -7.70
C SER A 89 -9.04 -3.07 -8.36
N GLN A 90 -10.22 -2.80 -7.77
CA GLN A 90 -11.51 -3.27 -8.26
C GLN A 90 -12.49 -2.11 -8.39
N LYS A 91 -13.39 -2.17 -9.37
CA LYS A 91 -14.47 -1.19 -9.56
C LYS A 91 -15.33 -1.09 -8.29
N ASN A 92 -15.80 0.10 -8.00
CA ASN A 92 -16.61 0.46 -6.84
C ASN A 92 -15.87 0.46 -5.49
N ASN A 93 -14.58 0.14 -5.44
CA ASN A 93 -13.79 0.37 -4.24
C ASN A 93 -13.56 1.87 -4.03
N SER A 94 -13.54 2.32 -2.77
CA SER A 94 -13.41 3.74 -2.41
C SER A 94 -12.08 4.37 -2.85
N ASN A 95 -11.07 3.56 -3.14
CA ASN A 95 -9.75 3.96 -3.61
C ASN A 95 -9.60 3.91 -5.14
N VAL A 96 -10.68 3.77 -5.89
CA VAL A 96 -10.68 3.74 -7.36
C VAL A 96 -11.63 4.78 -7.89
N THR A 97 -11.14 5.64 -8.76
CA THR A 97 -11.97 6.62 -9.46
C THR A 97 -12.53 6.01 -10.73
N ASP A 98 -13.83 6.15 -10.95
CA ASP A 98 -14.50 5.77 -12.20
C ASP A 98 -14.08 6.77 -13.31
N LEU A 99 -13.35 6.28 -14.31
CA LEU A 99 -12.93 7.06 -15.47
C LEU A 99 -13.96 6.90 -16.60
N ILE A 100 -13.80 7.68 -17.69
CA ILE A 100 -14.79 7.71 -18.78
C ILE A 100 -14.79 6.43 -19.64
N GLY A 101 -13.70 5.66 -19.68
CA GLY A 101 -13.58 4.42 -20.48
C GLY A 101 -14.37 3.25 -19.86
N ASP A 102 -14.42 2.12 -20.57
CA ASP A 102 -15.11 0.89 -20.13
C ASP A 102 -14.13 -0.04 -19.40
N GLU A 103 -14.37 -0.33 -18.11
CA GLU A 103 -13.56 -1.24 -17.30
C GLU A 103 -13.89 -2.70 -17.65
N VAL A 104 -13.31 -3.18 -18.75
CA VAL A 104 -13.53 -4.53 -19.30
C VAL A 104 -12.79 -5.62 -18.57
N ALA A 105 -11.71 -5.30 -17.87
CA ALA A 105 -10.86 -6.28 -17.21
C ALA A 105 -10.38 -5.82 -15.83
N CYS A 106 -10.13 -6.82 -14.96
CA CYS A 106 -9.60 -6.59 -13.63
C CYS A 106 -8.56 -7.66 -13.28
N ILE A 107 -7.40 -7.21 -12.78
CA ILE A 107 -6.35 -8.07 -12.23
C ILE A 107 -5.99 -7.54 -10.85
N ASP A 108 -6.20 -8.36 -9.80
CA ASP A 108 -6.06 -7.90 -8.43
C ASP A 108 -5.77 -9.06 -7.46
N HIS A 109 -5.25 -8.74 -6.29
CA HIS A 109 -4.99 -9.70 -5.21
C HIS A 109 -5.83 -9.46 -3.94
N HIS A 110 -6.58 -8.38 -3.90
CA HIS A 110 -7.43 -8.00 -2.78
C HIS A 110 -8.74 -8.79 -2.72
N PRO A 111 -9.36 -8.95 -1.53
CA PRO A 111 -10.70 -9.51 -1.39
C PRO A 111 -11.75 -8.73 -2.19
N ILE A 112 -12.74 -9.45 -2.75
CA ILE A 112 -13.84 -8.84 -3.48
C ILE A 112 -14.88 -8.33 -2.47
N PHE A 113 -15.03 -7.01 -2.35
CA PHE A 113 -16.05 -6.38 -1.51
C PHE A 113 -17.31 -6.00 -2.32
N PHE A 114 -17.11 -5.55 -3.56
CA PHE A 114 -18.18 -5.13 -4.47
C PHE A 114 -18.09 -5.94 -5.76
N PRO A 115 -18.85 -7.04 -5.90
CA PRO A 115 -18.82 -7.86 -7.10
C PRO A 115 -19.18 -7.04 -8.35
N TYR A 116 -18.35 -7.13 -9.38
CA TYR A 116 -18.56 -6.55 -10.68
C TYR A 116 -18.28 -7.58 -11.77
N LYS A 117 -19.01 -7.54 -12.89
CA LYS A 117 -18.86 -8.50 -13.97
C LYS A 117 -17.93 -7.92 -15.05
N TYR A 118 -16.67 -8.27 -14.97
CA TYR A 118 -15.69 -7.97 -16.02
C TYR A 118 -15.80 -8.99 -17.17
N GLN A 119 -15.34 -8.62 -18.36
CA GLN A 119 -15.16 -9.56 -19.48
C GLN A 119 -13.94 -10.47 -19.25
N TYR A 120 -12.89 -9.94 -18.58
CA TYR A 120 -11.77 -10.71 -18.08
C TYR A 120 -11.52 -10.37 -16.61
N GLN A 121 -11.36 -11.40 -15.78
CA GLN A 121 -11.10 -11.20 -14.36
C GLN A 121 -10.05 -12.20 -13.88
N ASP A 122 -8.98 -11.71 -13.25
CA ASP A 122 -7.97 -12.54 -12.60
C ASP A 122 -7.69 -11.99 -11.19
N ILE A 123 -8.50 -12.41 -10.22
CA ILE A 123 -8.37 -12.01 -8.82
C ILE A 123 -7.92 -13.23 -8.03
N ARG A 124 -6.74 -13.15 -7.41
CA ARG A 124 -6.10 -14.26 -6.69
C ARG A 124 -5.67 -13.81 -5.29
N PRO A 125 -5.89 -14.61 -4.24
CA PRO A 125 -5.42 -14.31 -2.89
C PRO A 125 -3.92 -14.63 -2.77
N VAL A 126 -3.08 -13.79 -3.37
CA VAL A 126 -1.61 -13.85 -3.33
C VAL A 126 -1.05 -12.60 -2.65
N GLY A 127 0.25 -12.55 -2.41
CA GLY A 127 0.87 -11.47 -1.66
C GLY A 127 0.97 -10.14 -2.40
N SER A 128 0.85 -10.14 -3.76
CA SER A 128 0.96 -8.92 -4.57
C SER A 128 0.34 -9.08 -5.95
N CYS A 129 -0.09 -8.00 -6.57
CA CYS A 129 -0.55 -7.99 -7.95
C CYS A 129 0.63 -8.21 -8.92
N SER A 130 1.82 -7.71 -8.60
CA SER A 130 3.06 -7.96 -9.35
C SER A 130 3.37 -9.45 -9.50
N CYS A 131 3.02 -10.27 -8.50
CA CYS A 131 3.14 -11.72 -8.56
C CYS A 131 2.24 -12.32 -9.66
N ILE A 132 0.99 -11.83 -9.78
CA ILE A 132 0.06 -12.28 -10.83
C ILE A 132 0.63 -11.95 -12.22
N ILE A 133 1.12 -10.73 -12.41
CA ILE A 133 1.70 -10.29 -13.68
C ILE A 133 2.99 -11.06 -14.01
N ALA A 134 3.86 -11.31 -13.02
CA ALA A 134 5.04 -12.14 -13.23
C ALA A 134 4.67 -13.56 -13.71
N SER A 135 3.55 -14.13 -13.18
CA SER A 135 3.06 -15.43 -13.62
C SER A 135 2.63 -15.42 -15.10
N TYR A 136 2.13 -14.31 -15.63
CA TYR A 136 1.79 -14.20 -17.05
C TYR A 136 3.01 -14.40 -17.96
N PHE A 137 4.12 -13.75 -17.64
CA PHE A 137 5.38 -13.92 -18.39
C PHE A 137 5.90 -15.36 -18.30
N ARG A 138 5.90 -15.95 -17.11
CA ARG A 138 6.37 -17.32 -16.90
C ARG A 138 5.51 -18.34 -17.65
N ASP A 139 4.19 -18.28 -17.45
CA ASP A 139 3.26 -19.32 -17.91
C ASP A 139 3.01 -19.26 -19.42
N SER A 140 3.15 -18.08 -20.03
CA SER A 140 3.10 -17.91 -21.49
C SER A 140 4.47 -18.01 -22.17
N ALA A 141 5.56 -18.18 -21.41
CA ALA A 141 6.94 -18.09 -21.89
C ALA A 141 7.23 -16.79 -22.67
N THR A 142 6.52 -15.70 -22.35
CA THR A 142 6.76 -14.39 -22.94
C THR A 142 8.08 -13.81 -22.41
N PRO A 143 8.97 -13.29 -23.27
CA PRO A 143 10.21 -12.69 -22.81
C PRO A 143 9.95 -11.48 -21.92
N ILE A 144 10.69 -11.36 -20.81
CA ILE A 144 10.63 -10.23 -19.91
C ILE A 144 11.95 -9.46 -19.93
N SER A 145 11.90 -8.12 -20.02
CA SER A 145 13.11 -7.30 -19.97
C SER A 145 13.69 -7.27 -18.54
N PRO A 146 15.03 -7.14 -18.37
CA PRO A 146 15.65 -7.06 -17.04
C PRO A 146 15.11 -5.93 -16.16
N LYS A 147 14.74 -4.80 -16.79
CA LYS A 147 14.12 -3.65 -16.11
C LYS A 147 12.70 -3.98 -15.60
N CYS A 148 11.87 -4.61 -16.45
CA CYS A 148 10.52 -5.03 -16.06
C CYS A 148 10.55 -6.11 -14.96
N ALA A 149 11.45 -7.10 -15.08
CA ALA A 149 11.64 -8.12 -14.06
C ALA A 149 12.07 -7.51 -12.72
N ALA A 150 12.95 -6.50 -12.73
CA ALA A 150 13.37 -5.78 -11.53
C ALA A 150 12.22 -4.98 -10.89
N ALA A 151 11.38 -4.31 -11.70
CA ALA A 151 10.23 -3.57 -11.21
C ALA A 151 9.21 -4.50 -10.53
N LEU A 152 8.84 -5.61 -11.17
CA LEU A 152 7.92 -6.61 -10.60
C LEU A 152 8.50 -7.26 -9.33
N ALA A 153 9.80 -7.58 -9.32
CA ALA A 153 10.46 -8.13 -8.12
C ALA A 153 10.41 -7.13 -6.95
N TYR A 154 10.57 -5.83 -7.21
CA TYR A 154 10.43 -4.79 -6.20
C TYR A 154 8.98 -4.67 -5.73
N GLY A 155 7.98 -4.70 -6.62
CA GLY A 155 6.56 -4.70 -6.25
C GLY A 155 6.19 -5.84 -5.30
N ILE A 156 6.57 -7.09 -5.64
CA ILE A 156 6.36 -8.25 -4.77
C ILE A 156 6.95 -8.02 -3.37
N LYS A 157 8.20 -7.56 -3.30
CA LYS A 157 8.89 -7.34 -2.03
C LYS A 157 8.24 -6.26 -1.18
N MET A 158 7.76 -5.19 -1.81
CA MET A 158 7.15 -4.06 -1.10
C MET A 158 5.80 -4.43 -0.50
N ASP A 159 4.93 -5.10 -1.24
CA ASP A 159 3.60 -5.42 -0.75
C ASP A 159 3.60 -6.58 0.25
N THR A 160 4.51 -7.52 0.09
CA THR A 160 4.73 -8.61 1.06
C THR A 160 5.59 -8.19 2.26
N ALA A 161 6.01 -6.94 2.34
CA ALA A 161 6.96 -6.46 3.36
C ALA A 161 8.18 -7.39 3.49
N ASP A 162 8.89 -7.60 2.37
CA ASP A 162 10.02 -8.54 2.29
C ASP A 162 9.66 -9.97 2.76
N PHE A 163 8.49 -10.46 2.35
CA PHE A 163 7.94 -11.81 2.65
C PHE A 163 7.51 -12.04 4.10
N THR A 164 7.30 -10.97 4.86
CA THR A 164 6.82 -11.07 6.25
C THR A 164 5.30 -10.93 6.37
N ARG A 165 4.59 -10.53 5.29
CA ARG A 165 3.16 -10.25 5.30
C ARG A 165 2.44 -10.83 4.07
N GLY A 166 1.37 -11.59 4.28
CA GLY A 166 0.46 -12.06 3.22
C GLY A 166 1.10 -12.92 2.14
N THR A 167 2.34 -13.37 2.33
CA THR A 167 3.13 -14.10 1.35
C THR A 167 2.56 -15.48 1.07
N THR A 168 2.51 -15.84 -0.20
CA THR A 168 2.15 -17.20 -0.65
C THR A 168 3.35 -17.89 -1.33
N SER A 169 3.22 -19.19 -1.58
CA SER A 169 4.24 -19.93 -2.35
C SER A 169 4.44 -19.36 -3.75
N LEU A 170 3.38 -18.82 -4.36
CA LEU A 170 3.46 -18.22 -5.68
C LEU A 170 4.34 -16.96 -5.69
N ASP A 171 4.29 -16.13 -4.65
CA ASP A 171 5.14 -14.92 -4.54
C ASP A 171 6.62 -15.30 -4.52
N VAL A 172 6.97 -16.35 -3.76
CA VAL A 172 8.35 -16.86 -3.69
C VAL A 172 8.80 -17.47 -5.02
N GLU A 173 7.93 -18.25 -5.68
CA GLU A 173 8.21 -18.81 -7.00
C GLU A 173 8.43 -17.72 -8.04
N MET A 174 7.58 -16.69 -8.05
CA MET A 174 7.69 -15.58 -9.00
C MET A 174 8.92 -14.73 -8.72
N LEU A 175 9.26 -14.48 -7.46
CA LEU A 175 10.52 -13.83 -7.16
C LEU A 175 11.72 -14.64 -7.67
N SER A 176 11.73 -15.95 -7.49
CA SER A 176 12.79 -16.82 -8.00
C SER A 176 12.89 -16.80 -9.53
N PHE A 177 11.75 -16.73 -10.23
CA PHE A 177 11.69 -16.56 -11.67
C PHE A 177 12.27 -15.21 -12.10
N LEU A 178 11.81 -14.11 -11.49
CA LEU A 178 12.23 -12.75 -11.78
C LEU A 178 13.70 -12.52 -11.45
N PHE A 179 14.21 -13.11 -10.36
CA PHE A 179 15.60 -12.97 -9.93
C PHE A 179 16.61 -13.36 -11.03
N LYS A 180 16.28 -14.36 -11.81
CA LYS A 180 17.13 -14.85 -12.92
C LYS A 180 17.12 -13.92 -14.13
N GLN A 181 16.12 -13.05 -14.26
CA GLN A 181 15.89 -12.18 -15.40
C GLN A 181 16.22 -10.71 -15.09
N ALA A 182 16.08 -10.31 -13.82
CA ALA A 182 16.14 -8.92 -13.39
C ALA A 182 17.57 -8.34 -13.39
N ASP A 183 17.68 -7.06 -13.72
CA ASP A 183 18.82 -6.26 -13.28
C ASP A 183 18.67 -5.98 -11.76
N TRP A 184 19.28 -6.86 -10.97
CA TRP A 184 19.15 -6.80 -9.52
C TRP A 184 19.78 -5.57 -8.87
N LYS A 185 20.68 -4.86 -9.59
CA LYS A 185 21.23 -3.58 -9.12
C LYS A 185 20.13 -2.51 -9.02
N LEU A 186 19.15 -2.54 -9.94
CA LEU A 186 18.01 -1.63 -9.86
C LEU A 186 17.16 -1.91 -8.61
N VAL A 187 16.89 -3.19 -8.32
CA VAL A 187 16.15 -3.57 -7.10
C VAL A 187 16.88 -3.11 -5.84
N VAL A 188 18.17 -3.40 -5.72
CA VAL A 188 18.99 -2.94 -4.57
C VAL A 188 19.02 -1.42 -4.48
N GLY A 189 19.13 -0.74 -5.64
CA GLY A 189 19.09 0.72 -5.72
C GLY A 189 17.80 1.31 -5.15
N MET A 190 16.67 0.61 -5.26
CA MET A 190 15.39 1.08 -4.70
C MET A 190 15.38 1.17 -3.17
N TYR A 191 16.21 0.37 -2.48
CA TYR A 191 16.32 0.40 -1.01
C TYR A 191 17.28 1.47 -0.48
N SER A 192 18.05 2.13 -1.36
CA SER A 192 18.96 3.21 -0.97
C SER A 192 18.26 4.56 -1.11
N ASN A 193 18.61 5.53 -0.27
CA ASN A 193 18.08 6.91 -0.33
C ASN A 193 16.53 6.95 -0.37
N THR A 194 15.90 6.22 0.55
CA THR A 194 14.44 6.11 0.66
C THR A 194 13.83 7.10 1.65
N MET A 195 14.65 7.95 2.25
CA MET A 195 14.26 8.93 3.25
C MET A 195 14.69 10.32 2.78
N GLU A 196 13.81 11.30 2.89
CA GLU A 196 14.14 12.71 2.67
C GLU A 196 14.92 13.25 3.89
N PHE A 197 15.79 14.24 3.68
CA PHE A 197 16.57 14.79 4.79
C PHE A 197 15.68 15.39 5.90
N ASP A 198 14.56 16.00 5.50
CA ASP A 198 13.59 16.60 6.42
C ASP A 198 12.86 15.55 7.27
N ASP A 199 12.76 14.30 6.80
CA ASP A 199 12.17 13.19 7.57
C ASP A 199 12.94 12.91 8.86
N LEU A 200 14.26 13.18 8.89
CA LEU A 200 15.10 12.98 10.08
C LEU A 200 14.60 13.77 11.29
N GLN A 201 13.94 14.92 11.08
CA GLN A 201 13.37 15.70 12.17
C GLN A 201 12.21 14.93 12.84
N ALA A 202 11.37 14.25 12.06
CA ALA A 202 10.27 13.46 12.58
C ALA A 202 10.76 12.21 13.34
N TYR A 203 11.78 11.53 12.82
CA TYR A 203 12.45 10.44 13.55
C TYR A 203 13.08 10.96 14.84
N GLY A 204 13.80 12.07 14.80
CA GLY A 204 14.40 12.69 15.97
C GLY A 204 13.36 13.05 17.04
N ALA A 205 12.22 13.62 16.63
CA ALA A 205 11.12 13.93 17.55
C ALA A 205 10.52 12.65 18.17
N ALA A 206 10.25 11.62 17.37
CA ALA A 206 9.73 10.35 17.86
C ALA A 206 10.69 9.66 18.85
N ILE A 207 12.00 9.65 18.56
CA ILE A 207 13.03 9.08 19.44
C ILE A 207 13.13 9.86 20.76
N GLN A 208 13.03 11.18 20.74
CA GLN A 208 13.10 12.02 21.94
C GLN A 208 11.84 11.94 22.80
N ASN A 209 10.69 11.69 22.17
CA ASN A 209 9.38 11.69 22.85
C ASN A 209 8.85 10.27 23.14
N ILE A 210 9.62 9.22 22.84
CA ILE A 210 9.17 7.85 23.08
C ILE A 210 8.98 7.58 24.57
N GLN A 211 7.85 6.98 24.91
CA GLN A 211 7.54 6.43 26.22
C GLN A 211 7.06 4.99 26.05
N ILE A 212 7.55 4.09 26.89
CA ILE A 212 7.22 2.67 26.81
C ILE A 212 6.51 2.25 28.09
N PHE A 213 5.31 1.69 27.96
CA PHE A 213 4.48 1.15 29.05
C PHE A 213 4.12 -0.30 28.69
N ASP A 214 4.51 -1.25 29.54
CA ASP A 214 4.18 -2.68 29.37
C ASP A 214 4.30 -3.16 27.90
N ARG A 215 5.45 -2.92 27.25
CA ARG A 215 5.74 -3.25 25.86
C ARG A 215 4.92 -2.50 24.80
N THR A 216 4.22 -1.43 25.21
CA THR A 216 3.57 -0.49 24.29
C THR A 216 4.38 0.79 24.17
N GLY A 217 4.88 1.08 22.98
CA GLY A 217 5.64 2.30 22.66
C GLY A 217 4.70 3.41 22.16
N PHE A 218 4.74 4.54 22.85
CA PHE A 218 4.08 5.78 22.41
C PHE A 218 5.12 6.78 21.98
N ALA A 219 4.94 7.39 20.78
CA ALA A 219 5.76 8.52 20.40
C ALA A 219 4.91 9.55 19.65
N TYR A 220 5.28 10.81 19.85
CA TYR A 220 4.55 11.92 19.29
C TYR A 220 5.45 12.84 18.49
N ILE A 221 4.92 13.34 17.37
CA ILE A 221 5.62 14.25 16.46
C ILE A 221 4.96 15.63 16.59
N PRO A 222 5.65 16.65 17.16
CA PRO A 222 5.07 17.93 17.56
C PRO A 222 4.87 18.94 16.42
N PHE A 223 4.99 18.50 15.16
CA PHE A 223 4.84 19.35 13.98
C PHE A 223 4.13 18.59 12.86
N HIS A 224 3.76 19.31 11.81
CA HIS A 224 3.11 18.72 10.64
C HIS A 224 3.98 17.63 10.02
N CYS A 225 3.45 16.41 9.95
CA CYS A 225 4.15 15.24 9.45
C CYS A 225 3.22 14.43 8.55
N ALA A 226 3.68 14.06 7.36
CA ALA A 226 2.90 13.27 6.42
C ALA A 226 2.46 11.94 7.05
N GLN A 227 1.21 11.52 6.80
CA GLN A 227 0.65 10.27 7.34
C GLN A 227 1.53 9.05 7.01
N ALA A 228 2.10 9.01 5.80
CA ALA A 228 2.99 7.93 5.39
C ALA A 228 4.27 7.88 6.24
N LEU A 229 4.82 9.03 6.64
CA LEU A 229 6.01 9.10 7.49
C LEU A 229 5.69 8.64 8.92
N ILE A 230 4.52 9.02 9.48
CA ILE A 230 4.05 8.52 10.78
C ILE A 230 3.97 6.99 10.76
N ALA A 231 3.49 6.40 9.65
CA ALA A 231 3.42 4.94 9.49
C ALA A 231 4.81 4.28 9.46
N ILE A 232 5.77 4.85 8.72
CA ILE A 232 7.14 4.34 8.67
C ILE A 232 7.82 4.43 10.04
N ILE A 233 7.61 5.54 10.77
CA ILE A 233 8.13 5.69 12.13
C ILE A 233 7.50 4.68 13.10
N SER A 234 6.23 4.30 12.88
CA SER A 234 5.59 3.24 13.68
C SER A 234 6.27 1.89 13.50
N ASP A 235 6.62 1.54 12.25
CA ASP A 235 7.35 0.31 11.94
C ASP A 235 8.76 0.33 12.54
N PHE A 236 9.42 1.50 12.54
CA PHE A 236 10.71 1.69 13.19
C PHE A 236 10.64 1.52 14.72
N ILE A 237 9.64 2.11 15.38
CA ILE A 237 9.48 1.95 16.84
C ILE A 237 9.10 0.51 17.21
N LEU A 238 8.28 -0.15 16.39
CA LEU A 238 7.93 -1.56 16.60
C LEU A 238 9.15 -2.49 16.51
N SER A 239 10.22 -2.09 15.80
CA SER A 239 11.45 -2.89 15.71
C SER A 239 12.28 -2.94 16.98
N LEU A 240 11.91 -2.19 18.04
CA LEU A 240 12.56 -2.26 19.34
C LEU A 240 12.19 -3.57 20.05
N ASP A 241 13.16 -4.26 20.62
CA ASP A 241 12.99 -5.53 21.33
C ASP A 241 12.09 -5.48 22.57
N VAL A 242 11.78 -4.28 23.02
CA VAL A 242 10.90 -4.00 24.18
C VAL A 242 9.52 -3.51 23.78
N VAL A 243 9.18 -3.47 22.48
CA VAL A 243 7.91 -2.95 21.97
C VAL A 243 7.19 -4.00 21.13
N ASP A 244 5.99 -4.40 21.53
CA ASP A 244 5.11 -5.28 20.78
C ASP A 244 3.92 -4.52 20.15
N VAL A 245 3.58 -3.35 20.72
CA VAL A 245 2.56 -2.45 20.19
C VAL A 245 3.13 -1.04 20.08
N ALA A 246 3.04 -0.44 18.89
CA ALA A 246 3.47 0.93 18.66
C ALA A 246 2.27 1.84 18.36
N VAL A 247 2.16 2.96 19.08
CA VAL A 247 1.15 3.99 18.88
C VAL A 247 1.85 5.32 18.60
N ILE A 248 1.99 5.66 17.32
CA ILE A 248 2.66 6.87 16.90
C ILE A 248 1.62 7.86 16.39
N TYR A 249 1.74 9.12 16.76
CA TYR A 249 0.82 10.14 16.32
C TYR A 249 1.50 11.48 16.06
N GLY A 250 0.91 12.26 15.17
CA GLY A 250 1.46 13.53 14.75
C GLY A 250 0.38 14.57 14.46
N ILE A 251 0.76 15.82 14.57
CA ILE A 251 -0.11 16.97 14.30
C ILE A 251 -0.28 17.15 12.80
N GLN A 252 -1.53 17.35 12.38
CA GLN A 252 -1.93 17.71 11.03
C GLN A 252 -2.77 18.99 11.08
N THR A 253 -3.03 19.59 9.92
CA THR A 253 -3.89 20.78 9.81
C THR A 253 -5.32 20.53 10.26
N ASP A 254 -5.80 19.29 10.13
CA ASP A 254 -7.15 18.84 10.42
C ASP A 254 -7.30 18.13 11.79
N GLY A 255 -6.20 17.94 12.53
CA GLY A 255 -6.21 17.30 13.85
C GLY A 255 -4.98 16.48 14.17
N ILE A 256 -5.14 15.38 14.90
CA ILE A 256 -4.07 14.43 15.21
C ILE A 256 -4.30 13.14 14.43
N ARG A 257 -3.28 12.71 13.68
CA ARG A 257 -3.28 11.44 12.95
C ARG A 257 -2.48 10.40 13.69
N PHE A 258 -2.98 9.17 13.67
CA PHE A 258 -2.40 8.02 14.34
C PHE A 258 -1.95 6.96 13.36
N SER A 259 -0.87 6.29 13.70
CA SER A 259 -0.50 4.99 13.14
C SER A 259 -0.25 4.02 14.28
N ILE A 260 -0.92 2.88 14.22
CA ILE A 260 -0.87 1.84 15.23
C ILE A 260 -0.32 0.57 14.57
N ARG A 261 0.57 -0.11 15.27
CA ARG A 261 1.12 -1.42 14.91
C ARG A 261 0.99 -2.39 16.07
N SER A 262 0.79 -3.66 15.78
CA SER A 262 0.78 -4.73 16.80
C SER A 262 1.37 -6.01 16.22
N GLU A 263 2.28 -6.62 16.96
CA GLU A 263 2.80 -7.98 16.73
C GLU A 263 2.10 -9.01 17.62
N GLN A 264 1.25 -8.57 18.56
CA GLN A 264 0.52 -9.47 19.45
C GLN A 264 -0.81 -9.92 18.82
N GLU A 265 -1.02 -11.22 18.65
CA GLU A 265 -2.26 -11.79 18.09
C GLU A 265 -3.52 -11.37 18.87
N GLN A 266 -3.42 -11.26 20.20
CA GLN A 266 -4.52 -10.85 21.07
C GLN A 266 -4.85 -9.36 20.99
N ILE A 267 -3.94 -8.52 20.46
CA ILE A 267 -4.14 -7.08 20.32
C ILE A 267 -4.31 -6.72 18.85
N HIS A 268 -5.54 -6.86 18.37
CA HIS A 268 -5.92 -6.47 17.00
C HIS A 268 -5.83 -4.95 16.85
N ALA A 269 -4.86 -4.43 16.10
CA ALA A 269 -4.58 -2.99 15.96
C ALA A 269 -5.81 -2.18 15.53
N GLY A 270 -6.60 -2.67 14.55
CA GLY A 270 -7.83 -2.01 14.09
C GLY A 270 -8.88 -1.84 15.20
N ASN A 271 -9.10 -2.88 16.01
CA ASN A 271 -10.02 -2.83 17.13
C ASN A 271 -9.50 -1.93 18.27
N LEU A 272 -8.18 -1.95 18.49
CA LEU A 272 -7.52 -1.06 19.44
C LEU A 272 -7.74 0.40 19.05
N ALA A 273 -7.44 0.76 17.81
CA ALA A 273 -7.64 2.10 17.28
C ALA A 273 -9.10 2.57 17.38
N ALA A 274 -10.04 1.73 16.93
CA ALA A 274 -11.47 2.05 16.96
C ALA A 274 -11.97 2.32 18.37
N ARG A 275 -11.58 1.49 19.35
CA ARG A 275 -12.04 1.59 20.72
C ARG A 275 -11.34 2.70 21.50
N ALA A 276 -10.02 2.85 21.34
CA ALA A 276 -9.25 3.87 22.06
C ALA A 276 -9.61 5.29 21.63
N LEU A 277 -9.93 5.49 20.35
CA LEU A 277 -10.26 6.81 19.81
C LEU A 277 -11.76 7.14 19.81
N TYR A 278 -12.63 6.21 20.18
CA TYR A 278 -14.09 6.32 20.08
C TYR A 278 -14.67 7.63 20.65
N SER A 279 -14.14 8.10 21.76
CA SER A 279 -14.69 9.30 22.45
C SER A 279 -14.31 10.61 21.76
N TRP A 280 -13.28 10.63 20.92
CA TRP A 280 -12.72 11.86 20.38
C TRP A 280 -12.61 11.88 18.85
N GLY A 281 -12.63 10.69 18.22
CA GLY A 281 -12.39 10.58 16.80
C GLY A 281 -12.78 9.23 16.23
N SER A 282 -12.03 8.78 15.27
CA SER A 282 -12.24 7.50 14.61
C SER A 282 -10.93 6.76 14.39
N GLY A 283 -10.99 5.45 14.36
CA GLY A 283 -9.86 4.59 14.03
C GLY A 283 -10.34 3.24 13.50
N GLY A 284 -9.44 2.51 12.87
CA GLY A 284 -9.71 1.19 12.32
C GLY A 284 -8.54 0.67 11.50
N GLY A 285 -8.63 -0.57 11.06
CA GLY A 285 -7.60 -1.22 10.26
C GLY A 285 -7.60 -2.73 10.42
N HIS A 286 -6.47 -3.32 10.10
CA HIS A 286 -6.21 -4.75 10.11
C HIS A 286 -5.68 -5.23 11.47
N PRO A 287 -5.50 -6.55 11.66
CA PRO A 287 -4.95 -7.09 12.91
C PRO A 287 -3.61 -6.49 13.32
N SER A 288 -2.65 -6.35 12.39
CA SER A 288 -1.29 -5.88 12.68
C SER A 288 -1.08 -4.39 12.47
N MET A 289 -1.98 -3.69 11.74
CA MET A 289 -1.83 -2.27 11.42
C MET A 289 -3.15 -1.53 11.38
N ALA A 290 -3.15 -0.31 11.90
CA ALA A 290 -4.32 0.55 11.93
C ALA A 290 -3.95 2.02 11.81
N GLY A 291 -4.93 2.82 11.44
CA GLY A 291 -4.86 4.27 11.46
C GLY A 291 -5.97 4.86 12.31
N GLY A 292 -5.84 6.13 12.61
CA GLY A 292 -6.88 6.86 13.33
C GLY A 292 -6.71 8.36 13.22
N MET A 293 -7.75 9.07 13.62
CA MET A 293 -7.77 10.52 13.60
C MET A 293 -8.62 11.09 14.74
N ILE A 294 -8.10 12.14 15.38
CA ILE A 294 -8.87 13.02 16.24
C ILE A 294 -8.97 14.37 15.52
N PRO A 295 -10.17 14.81 15.10
CA PRO A 295 -10.36 16.11 14.46
C PRO A 295 -9.95 17.27 15.38
N SER A 296 -9.42 18.36 14.82
CA SER A 296 -9.02 19.53 15.59
C SER A 296 -10.13 20.11 16.47
N ALA A 297 -11.39 20.03 16.02
CA ALA A 297 -12.56 20.44 16.80
C ALA A 297 -12.77 19.64 18.11
N HIS A 298 -12.22 18.42 18.19
CA HIS A 298 -12.37 17.53 19.35
C HIS A 298 -11.15 17.55 20.29
N LEU A 299 -10.06 18.23 19.96
CA LEU A 299 -8.88 18.31 20.82
C LEU A 299 -9.18 18.86 22.23
N PRO A 300 -10.10 19.85 22.42
CA PRO A 300 -10.46 20.29 23.76
C PRO A 300 -11.09 19.21 24.65
N LEU A 301 -11.62 18.13 24.08
CA LEU A 301 -12.21 17.02 24.83
C LEU A 301 -11.15 16.13 25.51
N LEU A 302 -9.88 16.24 25.14
CA LEU A 302 -8.78 15.48 25.72
C LEU A 302 -8.27 16.10 27.05
N GLY A 303 -8.74 17.29 27.43
CA GLY A 303 -8.29 17.98 28.64
C GLY A 303 -6.96 18.72 28.45
N GLU A 304 -6.29 19.02 29.57
CA GLU A 304 -5.07 19.80 29.58
C GLU A 304 -3.85 19.02 29.08
N ASP A 305 -3.77 17.73 29.39
CA ASP A 305 -2.69 16.84 28.93
C ASP A 305 -3.23 15.86 27.87
N ILE A 306 -3.10 16.26 26.62
CA ILE A 306 -3.53 15.47 25.45
C ILE A 306 -2.78 14.14 25.41
N HIS A 307 -1.48 14.13 25.73
CA HIS A 307 -0.65 12.93 25.63
C HIS A 307 -1.03 11.90 26.69
N ALA A 308 -1.22 12.33 27.95
CA ALA A 308 -1.69 11.45 29.02
C ALA A 308 -3.06 10.85 28.71
N SER A 309 -4.00 11.66 28.22
CA SER A 309 -5.34 11.18 27.84
C SER A 309 -5.33 10.13 26.75
N ILE A 310 -4.50 10.32 25.73
CA ILE A 310 -4.30 9.34 24.64
C ILE A 310 -3.71 8.05 25.22
N GLN A 311 -2.62 8.13 25.97
CA GLN A 311 -1.94 6.98 26.56
C GLN A 311 -2.87 6.17 27.47
N GLU A 312 -3.58 6.83 28.38
CA GLU A 312 -4.54 6.18 29.28
C GLU A 312 -5.65 5.45 28.51
N SER A 313 -6.17 6.06 27.45
CA SER A 313 -7.21 5.43 26.64
C SER A 313 -6.72 4.16 25.93
N PHE A 314 -5.56 4.22 25.31
CA PHE A 314 -4.96 3.07 24.63
C PHE A 314 -4.61 1.97 25.63
N MET A 315 -3.91 2.28 26.75
CA MET A 315 -3.54 1.31 27.77
C MET A 315 -4.75 0.64 28.44
N ARG A 316 -5.83 1.40 28.68
CA ARG A 316 -7.10 0.84 29.18
C ARG A 316 -7.70 -0.19 28.22
N VAL A 317 -7.67 0.09 26.89
CA VAL A 317 -8.21 -0.84 25.87
C VAL A 317 -7.32 -2.07 25.77
N ILE A 318 -6.00 -1.92 25.76
CA ILE A 318 -5.03 -3.03 25.73
C ILE A 318 -5.29 -3.96 26.93
N SER A 319 -5.34 -3.45 28.14
CA SER A 319 -5.64 -4.26 29.34
C SER A 319 -7.00 -4.97 29.31
N GLN A 320 -7.96 -4.46 28.56
CA GLN A 320 -9.25 -5.13 28.37
C GLN A 320 -9.20 -6.24 27.31
N MET A 321 -8.33 -6.10 26.29
CA MET A 321 -8.13 -7.11 25.25
C MET A 321 -7.38 -8.32 25.84
N GLU A 322 -6.30 -8.10 26.57
CA GLU A 322 -5.52 -9.14 27.24
C GLU A 322 -6.34 -9.99 28.22
N LYS A 323 -7.25 -9.36 28.99
CA LYS A 323 -8.12 -10.07 29.95
C LYS A 323 -9.20 -10.95 29.32
N ARG A 324 -9.53 -10.76 28.05
CA ARG A 324 -10.55 -11.56 27.35
C ARG A 324 -10.04 -12.92 26.91
N ASP A 325 -8.76 -13.05 26.65
CA ASP A 325 -8.14 -14.31 26.19
C ASP A 325 -7.74 -15.25 27.35
N VAL A 326 -7.86 -14.79 28.60
CA VAL A 326 -7.59 -15.64 29.80
C VAL A 326 -8.87 -16.36 30.30
N ARG A 327 -9.99 -16.22 29.58
CA ARG A 327 -11.25 -16.92 29.90
C ARG A 327 -11.67 -17.86 28.76
#